data_7d1e66aeca12feebb6c2eddefcf14c3f
#
_entry.id   7d1e66aeca12feebb6c2eddefcf14c3f
#
_cell.length_a   1.000
_cell.length_b   1.000
_cell.length_c   1.000
_cell.angle_alpha   90.00
_cell.angle_beta   90.00
_cell.angle_gamma   90.00
#
_symmetry.space_group_name_H-M   'P 1'
#
loop_
_entity.id
_entity.type
_entity.pdbx_description
1 polymer ?
#
loop_
_entity_poly.entity_id
_entity_poly.type
_entity_poly.pdbx_seq_one_letter_code
_entity_poly.pdbx_strand_id
1 'polypeptide(L)'
;MEVPLAAVVDVRSAADPDNSPPLPKRFLRHADEQSVVAVRAVQQSIATIDGLSCREHGVIAAPCRLGRAASSRTLSKYAEGGGVTVSTHIVPQASLHAMAAAVSVGLGMHGPSLGVGGGVEALSDGLLTLAALANTPGVDGWWLVGTQVSFEPTLDTEGEPVQAEGVAAKATVEALALLVANPKSSLARRARAWLDLSASVQTDGRLADRIHRCLVATESGCSQPEAA
;
A
#
# COMPACT_ATOMS: atom_id res chain seq x y z
N MET A 1 0.99 19.52 -9.12
CA MET A 1 -0.29 19.57 -8.40
C MET A 1 -0.03 19.15 -6.96
N GLU A 2 -0.33 20.01 -6.03
CA GLU A 2 -0.20 19.73 -4.60
C GLU A 2 -1.54 19.28 -4.02
N VAL A 3 -1.49 18.25 -3.16
CA VAL A 3 -2.66 17.74 -2.47
C VAL A 3 -2.41 17.66 -0.96
N PRO A 4 -3.46 17.87 -0.14
CA PRO A 4 -3.32 17.84 1.31
C PRO A 4 -3.02 16.42 1.82
N LEU A 5 -1.91 16.26 2.53
CA LEU A 5 -1.47 15.00 3.11
C LEU A 5 -1.83 14.96 4.60
N ALA A 6 -2.79 14.11 4.96
CA ALA A 6 -3.27 13.98 6.33
C ALA A 6 -2.43 13.03 7.19
N ALA A 7 -1.86 11.98 6.61
CA ALA A 7 -0.98 11.06 7.32
C ALA A 7 0.02 10.37 6.40
N VAL A 8 1.20 10.08 6.95
CA VAL A 8 2.23 9.22 6.34
C VAL A 8 2.70 8.24 7.40
N VAL A 9 2.70 6.96 7.08
CA VAL A 9 3.26 5.91 7.94
C VAL A 9 4.03 4.90 7.11
N ASP A 10 5.26 4.64 7.51
CA ASP A 10 6.12 3.58 6.99
C ASP A 10 6.16 2.43 8.00
N VAL A 11 5.69 1.27 7.60
CA VAL A 11 5.69 0.06 8.43
C VAL A 11 6.62 -0.96 7.82
N ARG A 12 7.58 -1.38 8.62
CA ARG A 12 8.42 -2.53 8.29
C ARG A 12 7.92 -3.76 9.03
N SER A 13 7.65 -4.78 8.28
CA SER A 13 7.25 -6.01 8.89
C SER A 13 8.44 -6.88 9.23
N ALA A 14 8.48 -7.29 10.48
CA ALA A 14 8.62 -8.72 10.74
C ALA A 14 7.93 -9.07 12.05
N ALA A 15 7.51 -8.14 12.81
CA ALA A 15 6.79 -8.38 14.04
C ALA A 15 5.46 -7.64 13.98
N ASP A 16 4.40 -8.36 14.25
CA ASP A 16 3.11 -7.75 14.59
C ASP A 16 3.41 -6.77 15.73
N PRO A 17 3.26 -5.45 15.56
CA PRO A 17 3.52 -4.54 16.66
C PRO A 17 2.53 -4.90 17.77
N ASP A 18 3.03 -5.17 18.96
CA ASP A 18 2.30 -5.69 20.12
C ASP A 18 1.03 -4.90 20.50
N ASN A 19 0.84 -3.72 19.92
CA ASN A 19 -0.27 -2.81 20.20
C ASN A 19 -1.27 -2.63 19.04
N SER A 20 -1.14 -3.35 17.94
CA SER A 20 -2.11 -3.24 16.83
C SER A 20 -3.37 -4.06 17.13
N PRO A 21 -4.57 -3.55 16.80
CA PRO A 21 -5.80 -4.33 16.92
C PRO A 21 -5.69 -5.65 16.17
N PRO A 22 -6.17 -6.77 16.74
CA PRO A 22 -6.04 -8.07 16.10
C PRO A 22 -6.81 -8.09 14.79
N LEU A 23 -6.18 -8.62 13.74
CA LEU A 23 -6.88 -8.88 12.47
C LEU A 23 -7.72 -10.15 12.57
N PRO A 24 -8.90 -10.20 11.92
CA PRO A 24 -9.75 -11.39 11.96
C PRO A 24 -9.02 -12.63 11.43
N LYS A 25 -9.12 -13.76 12.13
CA LYS A 25 -8.48 -15.02 11.73
C LYS A 25 -8.87 -15.45 10.30
N ARG A 26 -10.11 -15.19 9.89
CA ARG A 26 -10.59 -15.46 8.53
C ARG A 26 -9.83 -14.64 7.48
N PHE A 27 -9.53 -13.38 7.78
CA PHE A 27 -8.71 -12.52 6.92
C PHE A 27 -7.29 -13.08 6.79
N LEU A 28 -6.62 -13.36 7.92
CA LEU A 28 -5.25 -13.85 7.95
C LEU A 28 -5.04 -15.17 7.22
N ARG A 29 -6.08 -16.02 7.16
CA ARG A 29 -6.01 -17.34 6.48
C ARG A 29 -5.73 -17.21 4.98
N HIS A 30 -6.21 -16.15 4.36
CA HIS A 30 -6.22 -15.99 2.91
C HIS A 30 -5.45 -14.75 2.43
N ALA A 31 -5.04 -13.87 3.33
CA ALA A 31 -4.29 -12.68 2.96
C ALA A 31 -2.83 -13.04 2.60
N ASP A 32 -2.35 -12.42 1.55
CA ASP A 32 -0.91 -12.34 1.26
C ASP A 32 -0.22 -11.52 2.34
N GLU A 33 1.02 -11.82 2.64
CA GLU A 33 1.79 -11.12 3.67
C GLU A 33 1.91 -9.61 3.40
N GLN A 34 2.03 -9.19 2.13
CA GLN A 34 2.01 -7.77 1.78
C GLN A 34 0.67 -7.13 2.12
N SER A 35 -0.46 -7.83 1.89
CA SER A 35 -1.78 -7.34 2.26
C SER A 35 -1.94 -7.17 3.78
N VAL A 36 -1.37 -8.07 4.58
CA VAL A 36 -1.38 -7.95 6.05
C VAL A 36 -0.63 -6.71 6.49
N VAL A 37 0.58 -6.49 5.97
CA VAL A 37 1.40 -5.34 6.33
C VAL A 37 0.77 -4.03 5.84
N ALA A 38 0.14 -4.04 4.66
CA ALA A 38 -0.62 -2.90 4.13
C ALA A 38 -1.78 -2.49 5.07
N VAL A 39 -2.59 -3.46 5.54
CA VAL A 39 -3.67 -3.17 6.50
C VAL A 39 -3.10 -2.61 7.80
N ARG A 40 -1.98 -3.17 8.31
CA ARG A 40 -1.31 -2.67 9.52
C ARG A 40 -0.81 -1.23 9.35
N ALA A 41 -0.21 -0.91 8.21
CA ALA A 41 0.23 0.46 7.92
C ALA A 41 -0.93 1.46 7.98
N VAL A 42 -2.06 1.12 7.37
CA VAL A 42 -3.25 1.97 7.41
C VAL A 42 -3.83 2.06 8.84
N GLN A 43 -3.92 0.95 9.58
CA GLN A 43 -4.38 0.97 10.98
C GLN A 43 -3.54 1.90 11.85
N GLN A 44 -2.21 1.84 11.71
CA GLN A 44 -1.30 2.72 12.46
C GLN A 44 -1.50 4.17 12.06
N SER A 45 -1.69 4.46 10.76
CA SER A 45 -1.98 5.82 10.29
C SER A 45 -3.29 6.35 10.87
N ILE A 46 -4.35 5.54 10.88
CA ILE A 46 -5.65 5.91 11.48
C ILE A 46 -5.47 6.28 12.95
N ALA A 47 -4.68 5.52 13.69
CA ALA A 47 -4.44 5.77 15.11
C ALA A 47 -3.73 7.11 15.40
N THR A 48 -3.10 7.72 14.39
CA THR A 48 -2.46 9.05 14.53
C THR A 48 -3.41 10.23 14.33
N ILE A 49 -4.66 9.97 13.94
CA ILE A 49 -5.65 11.01 13.61
C ILE A 49 -6.91 10.79 14.45
N ASP A 50 -7.07 11.57 15.51
CA ASP A 50 -8.20 11.45 16.42
C ASP A 50 -9.55 11.59 15.70
N GLY A 51 -10.47 10.65 15.97
CA GLY A 51 -11.84 10.67 15.44
C GLY A 51 -11.93 10.60 13.91
N LEU A 52 -10.93 10.01 13.24
CA LEU A 52 -10.99 9.79 11.80
C LEU A 52 -12.04 8.72 11.48
N SER A 53 -13.04 9.10 10.66
CA SER A 53 -13.94 8.14 10.02
C SER A 53 -13.40 7.81 8.64
N CYS A 54 -13.13 6.52 8.38
CA CYS A 54 -12.63 6.07 7.09
C CYS A 54 -13.73 5.61 6.13
N ARG A 55 -15.00 5.78 6.50
CA ARG A 55 -16.11 5.19 5.74
C ARG A 55 -16.15 5.64 4.28
N GLU A 56 -15.98 6.93 4.04
CA GLU A 56 -16.04 7.53 2.70
C GLU A 56 -14.63 7.69 2.07
N HIS A 57 -13.67 6.88 2.52
CA HIS A 57 -12.33 6.88 1.95
C HIS A 57 -12.21 5.85 0.83
N GLY A 58 -11.48 6.23 -0.22
CA GLY A 58 -11.02 5.32 -1.26
C GLY A 58 -9.66 4.70 -0.94
N VAL A 59 -9.33 3.61 -1.61
CA VAL A 59 -8.05 2.90 -1.48
C VAL A 59 -7.41 2.69 -2.84
N ILE A 60 -6.18 3.12 -2.98
CA ILE A 60 -5.30 2.81 -4.12
C ILE A 60 -4.17 1.94 -3.59
N ALA A 61 -4.13 0.69 -4.01
CA ALA A 61 -3.05 -0.23 -3.67
C ALA A 61 -2.03 -0.30 -4.79
N ALA A 62 -0.77 -0.07 -4.45
CA ALA A 62 0.37 -0.04 -5.36
C ALA A 62 1.43 -1.07 -4.93
N PRO A 63 1.13 -2.38 -5.00
CA PRO A 63 2.05 -3.42 -4.57
C PRO A 63 3.16 -3.63 -5.59
N CYS A 64 4.38 -3.79 -5.11
CA CYS A 64 5.46 -4.31 -5.91
C CYS A 64 5.47 -5.85 -5.79
N ARG A 65 5.13 -6.54 -6.90
CA ARG A 65 5.18 -8.01 -7.01
C ARG A 65 4.25 -8.75 -6.04
N LEU A 66 3.01 -8.26 -5.87
CA LEU A 66 1.99 -8.92 -5.04
C LEU A 66 1.72 -10.36 -5.49
N GLY A 67 1.44 -11.21 -4.50
CA GLY A 67 0.98 -12.59 -4.72
C GLY A 67 2.09 -13.55 -5.16
N ARG A 68 3.34 -13.11 -5.26
CA ARG A 68 4.45 -13.95 -5.74
C ARG A 68 4.70 -15.15 -4.84
N ALA A 69 4.77 -14.97 -3.52
CA ALA A 69 4.94 -16.07 -2.57
C ALA A 69 3.74 -17.03 -2.59
N ALA A 70 2.51 -16.50 -2.67
CA ALA A 70 1.30 -17.32 -2.77
C ALA A 70 1.26 -18.10 -4.09
N SER A 71 1.62 -17.48 -5.19
CA SER A 71 1.69 -18.13 -6.51
C SER A 71 2.76 -19.21 -6.54
N SER A 72 3.94 -18.96 -6.02
CA SER A 72 5.02 -19.95 -5.92
C SER A 72 4.59 -21.19 -5.14
N ARG A 73 4.03 -21.02 -3.94
CA ARG A 73 3.48 -22.12 -3.14
C ARG A 73 2.38 -22.90 -3.87
N THR A 74 1.57 -22.20 -4.65
CA THR A 74 0.50 -22.84 -5.44
C THR A 74 1.05 -23.67 -6.59
N LEU A 75 2.04 -23.14 -7.31
CA LEU A 75 2.72 -23.86 -8.38
C LEU A 75 3.42 -25.12 -7.86
N SER A 76 4.11 -25.04 -6.71
CA SER A 76 4.70 -26.22 -6.08
C SER A 76 3.66 -27.29 -5.77
N LYS A 77 2.53 -26.92 -5.14
CA LYS A 77 1.42 -27.86 -4.89
C LYS A 77 0.85 -28.46 -6.17
N TYR A 78 0.72 -27.65 -7.21
CA TYR A 78 0.26 -28.13 -8.51
C TYR A 78 1.23 -29.16 -9.11
N ALA A 79 2.52 -28.89 -9.03
CA ALA A 79 3.55 -29.81 -9.51
C ALA A 79 3.53 -31.16 -8.75
N GLU A 80 3.28 -31.14 -7.44
CA GLU A 80 3.24 -32.32 -6.59
C GLU A 80 1.95 -33.15 -6.76
N GLY A 81 0.79 -32.52 -6.84
CA GLY A 81 -0.52 -33.20 -6.75
C GLY A 81 -1.53 -32.82 -7.84
N GLY A 82 -1.14 -32.05 -8.82
CA GLY A 82 -2.02 -31.61 -9.92
C GLY A 82 -3.09 -30.61 -9.49
N GLY A 83 -4.04 -30.36 -10.40
CA GLY A 83 -5.06 -29.31 -10.24
C GLY A 83 -5.96 -29.44 -9.01
N VAL A 84 -6.16 -30.66 -8.50
CA VAL A 84 -7.00 -30.89 -7.31
C VAL A 84 -6.43 -30.33 -6.01
N THR A 85 -5.12 -30.02 -5.99
CA THR A 85 -4.44 -29.45 -4.83
C THR A 85 -4.46 -27.92 -4.81
N VAL A 86 -4.90 -27.30 -5.92
CA VAL A 86 -4.91 -25.85 -6.09
C VAL A 86 -6.23 -25.26 -5.61
N SER A 87 -6.14 -24.33 -4.68
CA SER A 87 -7.31 -23.59 -4.19
C SER A 87 -7.79 -22.59 -5.25
N THR A 88 -9.08 -22.56 -5.51
CA THR A 88 -9.70 -21.53 -6.38
C THR A 88 -9.57 -20.12 -5.84
N HIS A 89 -9.23 -19.95 -4.57
CA HIS A 89 -8.99 -18.64 -3.94
C HIS A 89 -7.68 -17.99 -4.39
N ILE A 90 -6.79 -18.71 -5.10
CA ILE A 90 -5.52 -18.11 -5.55
C ILE A 90 -5.73 -16.92 -6.50
N VAL A 91 -6.73 -17.01 -7.38
CA VAL A 91 -6.98 -15.96 -8.38
C VAL A 91 -7.30 -14.62 -7.73
N PRO A 92 -8.33 -14.50 -6.85
CA PRO A 92 -8.60 -13.23 -6.20
C PRO A 92 -7.47 -12.78 -5.27
N GLN A 93 -6.71 -13.69 -4.66
CA GLN A 93 -5.61 -13.34 -3.75
C GLN A 93 -4.36 -12.84 -4.48
N ALA A 94 -4.10 -13.30 -5.70
CA ALA A 94 -2.96 -12.89 -6.51
C ALA A 94 -3.26 -11.71 -7.45
N SER A 95 -4.50 -11.18 -7.44
CA SER A 95 -4.87 -10.02 -8.25
C SER A 95 -4.33 -8.72 -7.65
N LEU A 96 -4.00 -7.74 -8.48
CA LEU A 96 -3.58 -6.40 -8.01
C LEU A 96 -4.62 -5.75 -7.09
N HIS A 97 -5.90 -6.07 -7.31
CA HIS A 97 -7.00 -5.56 -6.48
C HIS A 97 -7.06 -6.19 -5.07
N ALA A 98 -6.45 -7.35 -4.86
CA ALA A 98 -6.55 -8.09 -3.59
C ALA A 98 -6.12 -7.25 -2.38
N MET A 99 -5.02 -6.51 -2.49
CA MET A 99 -4.53 -5.67 -1.40
C MET A 99 -5.48 -4.49 -1.12
N ALA A 100 -5.99 -3.81 -2.16
CA ALA A 100 -6.95 -2.72 -1.99
C ALA A 100 -8.25 -3.23 -1.33
N ALA A 101 -8.76 -4.37 -1.78
CA ALA A 101 -9.94 -5.01 -1.19
C ALA A 101 -9.68 -5.42 0.27
N ALA A 102 -8.50 -5.95 0.58
CA ALA A 102 -8.12 -6.32 1.95
C ALA A 102 -8.15 -5.11 2.90
N VAL A 103 -7.57 -3.98 2.48
CA VAL A 103 -7.58 -2.72 3.25
C VAL A 103 -9.02 -2.20 3.39
N SER A 104 -9.74 -2.07 2.28
CA SER A 104 -11.10 -1.52 2.26
C SER A 104 -12.06 -2.34 3.15
N VAL A 105 -12.12 -3.65 2.95
CA VAL A 105 -13.01 -4.55 3.70
C VAL A 105 -12.56 -4.69 5.15
N GLY A 106 -11.24 -4.82 5.37
CA GLY A 106 -10.68 -4.99 6.71
C GLY A 106 -10.89 -3.79 7.63
N LEU A 107 -11.01 -2.59 7.06
CA LEU A 107 -11.15 -1.33 7.81
C LEU A 107 -12.52 -0.65 7.61
N GLY A 108 -13.47 -1.32 6.96
CA GLY A 108 -14.84 -0.82 6.79
C GLY A 108 -14.95 0.43 5.91
N MET A 109 -14.08 0.55 4.91
CA MET A 109 -14.13 1.63 3.94
C MET A 109 -15.13 1.30 2.82
N HIS A 110 -15.94 2.29 2.42
CA HIS A 110 -16.99 2.12 1.41
C HIS A 110 -16.70 2.90 0.13
N GLY A 111 -15.65 3.70 0.10
CA GLY A 111 -15.20 4.36 -1.12
C GLY A 111 -14.63 3.38 -2.15
N PRO A 112 -14.30 3.85 -3.34
CA PRO A 112 -13.73 3.01 -4.40
C PRO A 112 -12.40 2.38 -3.98
N SER A 113 -12.14 1.15 -4.44
CA SER A 113 -10.88 0.45 -4.20
C SER A 113 -10.26 0.00 -5.52
N LEU A 114 -8.97 0.27 -5.70
CA LEU A 114 -8.23 0.07 -6.94
C LEU A 114 -6.89 -0.56 -6.65
N GLY A 115 -6.47 -1.49 -7.49
CA GLY A 115 -5.10 -2.01 -7.51
C GLY A 115 -4.39 -1.51 -8.77
N VAL A 116 -3.21 -0.95 -8.62
CA VAL A 116 -2.42 -0.37 -9.72
C VAL A 116 -0.98 -0.88 -9.71
N GLY A 117 -0.32 -0.86 -10.85
CA GLY A 117 1.07 -1.24 -10.97
C GLY A 117 1.29 -2.75 -10.94
N GLY A 118 2.18 -3.21 -10.08
CA GLY A 118 2.58 -4.62 -9.94
C GLY A 118 4.07 -4.86 -10.15
N GLY A 119 4.80 -3.86 -10.64
CA GLY A 119 6.26 -3.86 -10.81
C GLY A 119 6.94 -2.84 -9.89
N VAL A 120 8.20 -2.54 -10.23
CA VAL A 120 9.02 -1.57 -9.48
C VAL A 120 8.47 -0.14 -9.54
N GLU A 121 7.71 0.17 -10.58
CA GLU A 121 7.05 1.47 -10.79
C GLU A 121 5.70 1.60 -10.08
N ALA A 122 5.25 0.56 -9.35
CA ALA A 122 3.93 0.53 -8.76
C ALA A 122 3.59 1.79 -7.93
N LEU A 123 4.55 2.31 -7.17
CA LEU A 123 4.34 3.53 -6.38
C LEU A 123 4.13 4.76 -7.26
N SER A 124 4.86 4.89 -8.35
CA SER A 124 4.70 5.98 -9.34
C SER A 124 3.33 5.91 -10.01
N ASP A 125 2.90 4.70 -10.41
CA ASP A 125 1.57 4.45 -10.97
C ASP A 125 0.47 4.79 -9.95
N GLY A 126 0.70 4.45 -8.67
CA GLY A 126 -0.18 4.80 -7.56
C GLY A 126 -0.33 6.30 -7.36
N LEU A 127 0.77 7.04 -7.41
CA LEU A 127 0.76 8.51 -7.31
C LEU A 127 0.07 9.17 -8.51
N LEU A 128 0.31 8.67 -9.72
CA LEU A 128 -0.38 9.15 -10.92
C LEU A 128 -1.89 8.92 -10.84
N THR A 129 -2.30 7.73 -10.38
CA THR A 129 -3.70 7.39 -10.16
C THR A 129 -4.31 8.29 -9.08
N LEU A 130 -3.60 8.52 -8.00
CA LEU A 130 -4.01 9.43 -6.93
C LEU A 130 -4.19 10.86 -7.45
N ALA A 131 -3.29 11.34 -8.30
CA ALA A 131 -3.39 12.65 -8.94
C ALA A 131 -4.70 12.81 -9.73
N ALA A 132 -5.07 11.76 -10.49
CA ALA A 132 -6.30 11.76 -11.27
C ALA A 132 -7.56 11.69 -10.40
N LEU A 133 -7.50 11.06 -9.23
CA LEU A 133 -8.65 10.75 -8.39
C LEU A 133 -8.80 11.66 -7.16
N ALA A 134 -7.82 12.50 -6.83
CA ALA A 134 -7.79 13.30 -5.61
C ALA A 134 -9.06 14.15 -5.37
N ASN A 135 -9.73 14.59 -6.46
CA ASN A 135 -10.94 15.40 -6.40
C ASN A 135 -12.24 14.61 -6.63
N THR A 136 -12.24 13.29 -6.48
CA THR A 136 -13.43 12.45 -6.71
C THR A 136 -14.58 12.87 -5.79
N PRO A 137 -15.77 13.21 -6.33
CA PRO A 137 -16.92 13.56 -5.52
C PRO A 137 -17.36 12.40 -4.63
N GLY A 138 -17.75 12.69 -3.38
CA GLY A 138 -18.23 11.69 -2.42
C GLY A 138 -17.11 10.86 -1.78
N VAL A 139 -15.85 11.17 -2.06
CA VAL A 139 -14.68 10.56 -1.40
C VAL A 139 -13.99 11.63 -0.57
N ASP A 140 -13.92 11.43 0.74
CA ASP A 140 -13.30 12.40 1.66
C ASP A 140 -11.78 12.38 1.62
N GLY A 141 -11.21 11.24 1.29
CA GLY A 141 -9.78 11.06 1.15
C GLY A 141 -9.42 9.72 0.52
N TRP A 142 -8.17 9.62 0.08
CA TRP A 142 -7.62 8.43 -0.55
C TRP A 142 -6.45 7.88 0.24
N TRP A 143 -6.51 6.61 0.54
CA TRP A 143 -5.36 5.85 1.02
C TRP A 143 -4.56 5.37 -0.18
N LEU A 144 -3.33 5.85 -0.34
CA LEU A 144 -2.34 5.24 -1.21
C LEU A 144 -1.48 4.30 -0.37
N VAL A 145 -1.50 3.02 -0.71
CA VAL A 145 -0.77 1.99 0.02
C VAL A 145 0.21 1.31 -0.92
N GLY A 146 1.49 1.60 -0.75
CA GLY A 146 2.57 0.95 -1.46
C GLY A 146 3.16 -0.19 -0.62
N THR A 147 3.55 -1.29 -1.26
CA THR A 147 4.32 -2.36 -0.61
C THR A 147 5.48 -2.80 -1.48
N GLN A 148 6.56 -3.23 -0.83
CA GLN A 148 7.66 -3.92 -1.51
C GLN A 148 8.23 -5.01 -0.62
N VAL A 149 8.86 -6.00 -1.24
CA VAL A 149 9.59 -7.06 -0.56
C VAL A 149 11.07 -6.84 -0.83
N SER A 150 11.85 -6.68 0.24
CA SER A 150 13.31 -6.64 0.14
C SER A 150 13.88 -8.07 0.13
N PHE A 151 14.97 -8.23 -0.59
CA PHE A 151 15.67 -9.52 -0.71
C PHE A 151 14.84 -10.66 -1.32
N GLU A 152 13.99 -10.34 -2.30
CA GLU A 152 13.44 -11.39 -3.13
C GLU A 152 14.56 -12.06 -3.95
N PRO A 153 14.63 -13.39 -3.95
CA PRO A 153 15.56 -14.07 -4.85
C PRO A 153 15.18 -13.75 -6.29
N THR A 154 16.12 -13.29 -7.08
CA THR A 154 15.99 -13.23 -8.54
C THR A 154 16.14 -14.64 -9.08
N LEU A 155 15.34 -14.98 -10.09
CA LEU A 155 15.53 -16.23 -10.82
C LEU A 155 16.59 -16.01 -11.93
N ASP A 156 17.43 -16.97 -12.15
CA ASP A 156 18.30 -17.01 -13.31
C ASP A 156 17.53 -17.33 -14.59
N THR A 157 18.24 -17.47 -15.71
CA THR A 157 17.65 -17.83 -17.03
C THR A 157 17.04 -19.23 -17.06
N GLU A 158 17.41 -20.11 -16.11
CA GLU A 158 16.91 -21.47 -15.96
C GLU A 158 15.75 -21.56 -14.96
N GLY A 159 15.43 -20.44 -14.30
CA GLY A 159 14.35 -20.35 -13.31
C GLY A 159 14.77 -20.74 -11.90
N GLU A 160 16.07 -20.95 -11.65
CA GLU A 160 16.57 -21.26 -10.34
C GLU A 160 16.82 -19.97 -9.51
N PRO A 161 16.56 -19.99 -8.21
CA PRO A 161 16.80 -18.84 -7.35
C PRO A 161 18.30 -18.53 -7.25
N VAL A 162 18.69 -17.37 -7.74
CA VAL A 162 20.03 -16.84 -7.51
C VAL A 162 20.12 -16.40 -6.08
N GLN A 163 20.78 -17.21 -5.24
CA GLN A 163 21.14 -16.79 -3.89
C GLN A 163 22.27 -15.77 -3.99
N ALA A 164 22.01 -14.54 -3.55
CA ALA A 164 23.08 -13.60 -3.31
C ALA A 164 23.99 -14.21 -2.23
N GLU A 165 25.25 -14.52 -2.60
CA GLU A 165 26.20 -15.12 -1.68
C GLU A 165 26.28 -14.34 -0.36
N GLY A 166 26.05 -15.02 0.73
CA GLY A 166 26.29 -14.52 2.08
C GLY A 166 25.10 -13.93 2.84
N VAL A 167 23.89 -13.91 2.27
CA VAL A 167 22.74 -13.32 2.97
C VAL A 167 21.61 -14.34 3.09
N ALA A 168 21.58 -15.06 4.20
CA ALA A 168 20.36 -15.70 4.71
C ALA A 168 19.41 -14.59 5.26
N ALA A 169 19.18 -13.55 4.49
CA ALA A 169 18.31 -12.47 4.89
C ALA A 169 16.86 -12.92 4.70
N LYS A 170 16.14 -13.00 5.80
CA LYS A 170 14.71 -13.22 5.80
C LYS A 170 14.06 -12.09 4.97
N ALA A 171 13.28 -12.44 3.98
CA ALA A 171 12.55 -11.46 3.20
C ALA A 171 11.76 -10.52 4.14
N THR A 172 11.94 -9.23 3.97
CA THR A 172 11.25 -8.22 4.76
C THR A 172 10.22 -7.55 3.87
N VAL A 173 8.98 -7.51 4.33
CA VAL A 173 7.92 -6.77 3.66
C VAL A 173 7.85 -5.37 4.25
N GLU A 174 7.90 -4.37 3.41
CA GLU A 174 7.69 -2.96 3.77
C GLU A 174 6.33 -2.51 3.21
N ALA A 175 5.64 -1.67 3.97
CA ALA A 175 4.43 -0.99 3.51
C ALA A 175 4.47 0.48 3.87
N LEU A 176 4.09 1.31 2.93
CA LEU A 176 3.88 2.73 3.10
C LEU A 176 2.40 3.04 2.95
N ALA A 177 1.81 3.72 3.91
CA ALA A 177 0.45 4.22 3.83
C ALA A 177 0.44 5.76 3.86
N LEU A 178 -0.21 6.35 2.86
CA LEU A 178 -0.44 7.78 2.76
C LEU A 178 -1.94 8.04 2.78
N LEU A 179 -2.41 8.92 3.65
CA LEU A 179 -3.76 9.46 3.58
C LEU A 179 -3.73 10.83 2.95
N VAL A 180 -4.25 10.93 1.74
CA VAL A 180 -4.40 12.18 1.01
C VAL A 180 -5.86 12.61 1.08
N ALA A 181 -6.11 13.80 1.62
CA ALA A 181 -7.44 14.35 1.73
C ALA A 181 -7.93 14.89 0.38
N ASN A 182 -9.21 14.71 0.11
CA ASN A 182 -9.84 15.46 -0.97
C ASN A 182 -9.80 16.95 -0.61
N PRO A 183 -9.24 17.84 -1.45
CA PRO A 183 -9.12 19.26 -1.15
C PRO A 183 -10.43 19.95 -0.74
N LYS A 184 -11.57 19.40 -1.18
CA LYS A 184 -12.91 19.93 -0.89
C LYS A 184 -13.53 19.33 0.38
N SER A 185 -12.91 18.33 0.99
CA SER A 185 -13.40 17.68 2.21
C SER A 185 -12.99 18.41 3.47
N SER A 186 -13.69 18.14 4.57
CA SER A 186 -13.30 18.65 5.89
C SER A 186 -11.96 18.08 6.37
N LEU A 187 -11.54 16.93 5.83
CA LEU A 187 -10.28 16.29 6.14
C LEU A 187 -9.09 17.12 5.67
N ALA A 188 -9.21 17.89 4.58
CA ALA A 188 -8.14 18.75 4.08
C ALA A 188 -7.66 19.78 5.13
N ARG A 189 -8.55 20.26 6.00
CA ARG A 189 -8.20 21.18 7.11
C ARG A 189 -7.32 20.53 8.19
N ARG A 190 -7.20 19.21 8.18
CA ARG A 190 -6.37 18.41 9.09
C ARG A 190 -5.04 18.00 8.48
N ALA A 191 -4.77 18.45 7.25
CA ALA A 191 -3.52 18.14 6.56
C ALA A 191 -2.31 18.64 7.36
N ARG A 192 -1.28 17.81 7.44
CA ARG A 192 -0.02 18.09 8.14
C ARG A 192 1.11 18.49 7.19
N ALA A 193 0.93 18.21 5.91
CA ALA A 193 1.88 18.51 4.85
C ALA A 193 1.13 18.56 3.51
N TRP A 194 1.86 18.91 2.46
CA TRP A 194 1.39 18.85 1.08
C TRP A 194 2.23 17.82 0.33
N LEU A 195 1.59 17.08 -0.55
CA LEU A 195 2.23 16.13 -1.44
C LEU A 195 2.24 16.71 -2.85
N ASP A 196 3.44 16.96 -3.39
CA ASP A 196 3.57 17.34 -4.80
C ASP A 196 3.51 16.12 -5.71
N LEU A 197 2.39 15.97 -6.39
CA LEU A 197 2.15 14.86 -7.31
C LEU A 197 2.84 15.05 -8.68
N SER A 198 3.48 16.21 -8.91
CA SER A 198 4.28 16.44 -10.13
C SER A 198 5.74 16.03 -9.95
N ALA A 199 6.17 15.79 -8.72
CA ALA A 199 7.53 15.37 -8.44
C ALA A 199 7.79 13.95 -8.98
N SER A 200 8.95 13.77 -9.60
CA SER A 200 9.39 12.45 -10.07
C SER A 200 9.73 11.55 -8.89
N VAL A 201 9.10 10.38 -8.83
CA VAL A 201 9.41 9.36 -7.83
C VAL A 201 10.53 8.48 -8.37
N GLN A 202 11.65 8.45 -7.66
CA GLN A 202 12.74 7.53 -7.99
C GLN A 202 12.35 6.11 -7.62
N THR A 203 12.77 5.15 -8.44
CA THR A 203 12.45 3.72 -8.25
C THR A 203 13.35 3.05 -7.23
N ASP A 204 14.51 3.64 -6.96
CA ASP A 204 15.51 3.08 -6.06
C ASP A 204 15.27 3.50 -4.61
N GLY A 205 15.61 2.60 -3.69
CA GLY A 205 15.56 2.84 -2.26
C GLY A 205 14.25 2.40 -1.60
N ARG A 206 14.10 2.79 -0.34
CA ARG A 206 12.93 2.48 0.47
C ARG A 206 11.72 3.28 0.04
N LEU A 207 10.53 2.70 0.22
CA LEU A 207 9.26 3.36 -0.10
C LEU A 207 9.14 4.76 0.57
N ALA A 208 9.50 4.85 1.85
CA ALA A 208 9.47 6.11 2.58
C ALA A 208 10.40 7.17 1.99
N ASP A 209 11.63 6.80 1.63
CA ASP A 209 12.63 7.72 1.08
C ASP A 209 12.19 8.24 -0.29
N ARG A 210 11.49 7.40 -1.06
CA ARG A 210 10.90 7.75 -2.37
C ARG A 210 9.84 8.83 -2.24
N ILE A 211 9.01 8.77 -1.19
CA ILE A 211 7.93 9.73 -0.95
C ILE A 211 8.43 11.01 -0.29
N HIS A 212 9.45 10.95 0.57
CA HIS A 212 9.97 12.14 1.24
C HIS A 212 10.34 13.27 0.29
N ARG A 213 10.76 12.96 -0.93
CA ARG A 213 11.11 13.95 -1.96
C ARG A 213 9.89 14.63 -2.59
N CYS A 214 8.72 14.00 -2.47
CA CYS A 214 7.46 14.57 -2.92
C CYS A 214 6.78 15.43 -1.84
N LEU A 215 7.33 15.48 -0.60
CA LEU A 215 6.74 16.25 0.48
C LEU A 215 7.18 17.71 0.39
N VAL A 216 6.19 18.57 0.32
CA VAL A 216 6.38 20.02 0.47
C VAL A 216 6.15 20.34 1.96
N ALA A 217 7.20 20.83 2.62
CA ALA A 217 7.09 21.25 4.01
C ALA A 217 6.06 22.38 4.12
N THR A 218 5.12 22.25 5.04
CA THR A 218 4.31 23.39 5.46
C THR A 218 5.22 24.31 6.25
N GLU A 219 5.63 25.43 5.67
CA GLU A 219 6.19 26.50 6.48
C GLU A 219 5.13 26.88 7.53
N SER A 220 5.53 26.79 8.80
CA SER A 220 4.67 27.16 9.94
C SER A 220 4.21 28.60 9.76
N GLY A 221 3.03 28.81 9.20
CA GLY A 221 2.46 30.14 9.02
C GLY A 221 1.90 30.48 7.63
N CYS A 222 1.90 29.60 6.66
CA CYS A 222 1.36 29.93 5.34
C CYS A 222 -0.17 29.78 5.32
N SER A 223 -0.86 30.91 5.18
CA SER A 223 -2.26 31.03 4.80
C SER A 223 -2.55 30.20 3.55
N GLN A 224 -3.71 29.55 3.56
CA GLN A 224 -4.26 28.80 2.42
C GLN A 224 -4.08 29.58 1.11
N PRO A 225 -3.67 28.95 0.01
CA PRO A 225 -3.78 29.58 -1.29
C PRO A 225 -5.26 29.89 -1.54
N GLU A 226 -5.57 31.17 -1.77
CA GLU A 226 -6.90 31.60 -2.17
C GLU A 226 -7.34 30.81 -3.40
N ALA A 227 -8.50 30.17 -3.29
CA ALA A 227 -9.12 29.46 -4.39
C ALA A 227 -9.49 30.48 -5.48
N ALA A 228 -8.83 30.37 -6.61
CA ALA A 228 -9.20 31.06 -7.84
C ALA A 228 -10.25 30.27 -8.63
#